data_85d254b93437b0e669980188dded375e
#
_entry.id   85d254b93437b0e669980188dded375e
#
_cell.length_a   1.000
_cell.length_b   1.000
_cell.length_c   1.000
_cell.angle_alpha   90.00
_cell.angle_beta   90.00
_cell.angle_gamma   90.00
#
_symmetry.space_group_name_H-M   'P 1'
#
loop_
_entity.id
_entity.type
_entity.pdbx_description
1 polymer ?
#
loop_
_entity_poly.entity_id
_entity_poly.type
_entity_poly.pdbx_seq_one_letter_code
_entity_poly.pdbx_strand_id
1 'polypeptide(L)'
;MQVFVRNILILIGFGILAACSHSKSLQPELAEVASPPTETAPGEQHVVLAGEWEYEDNGIVQTLVLNDQGNGNYSWQNGVFMTTSLSGQSWSGSWYQRQNDREGRFEVRLSQDYAEGEGRWWYTRIEMDTQPRQKGGVFHIRRVRPSDRLSHASP
;
A
#
# COMPACT_ATOMS: atom_id res chain seq x y z
N MET A 1 28.83 35.70 -0.31
CA MET A 1 28.30 37.00 0.09
C MET A 1 26.82 37.00 -0.24
N GLN A 2 26.00 36.83 0.64
CA GLN A 2 24.94 37.48 1.38
C GLN A 2 23.97 36.47 1.96
N VAL A 3 23.93 36.54 3.25
CA VAL A 3 23.04 35.87 4.20
C VAL A 3 21.70 36.62 4.19
N PHE A 4 20.56 35.91 4.20
CA PHE A 4 19.30 36.45 4.69
C PHE A 4 18.68 35.49 5.70
N VAL A 5 18.97 35.82 6.96
CA VAL A 5 18.25 35.40 8.16
C VAL A 5 16.97 36.23 8.24
N ARG A 6 15.84 35.60 8.46
CA ARG A 6 14.62 36.30 8.91
C ARG A 6 13.88 35.48 9.95
N ASN A 7 14.24 35.79 11.21
CA ASN A 7 13.45 35.48 12.39
C ASN A 7 12.13 36.23 12.35
N ILE A 8 11.03 35.57 12.63
CA ILE A 8 9.83 36.19 13.19
C ILE A 8 9.38 35.39 14.39
N LEU A 9 9.58 36.03 15.52
CA LEU A 9 9.10 35.69 16.85
C LEU A 9 7.74 36.39 17.01
N ILE A 10 6.69 35.68 17.36
CA ILE A 10 5.46 36.28 17.92
C ILE A 10 5.05 35.50 19.15
N LEU A 11 5.12 36.24 20.22
CA LEU A 11 4.71 35.90 21.58
C LEU A 11 3.23 36.28 21.83
N ILE A 12 2.65 35.65 22.84
CA ILE A 12 1.66 36.13 23.80
C ILE A 12 0.17 35.84 23.51
N GLY A 13 -0.43 35.17 24.50
CA GLY A 13 -1.87 35.15 24.75
C GLY A 13 -2.25 34.28 25.96
N PHE A 14 -2.00 34.77 27.16
CA PHE A 14 -2.53 34.24 28.43
C PHE A 14 -4.06 34.44 28.51
N GLY A 15 -4.80 33.46 28.97
CA GLY A 15 -6.21 33.59 29.27
C GLY A 15 -6.68 32.51 30.25
N ILE A 16 -6.49 32.78 31.55
CA ILE A 16 -7.07 32.02 32.67
C ILE A 16 -8.48 32.55 32.92
N LEU A 17 -9.49 31.69 32.89
CA LEU A 17 -10.76 31.95 33.63
C LEU A 17 -11.26 30.65 34.23
N ALA A 18 -11.10 30.55 35.54
CA ALA A 18 -11.77 29.57 36.38
C ALA A 18 -13.21 30.05 36.65
N ALA A 19 -14.17 29.17 36.51
CA ALA A 19 -15.47 29.33 37.12
C ALA A 19 -15.97 27.98 37.65
N CYS A 20 -15.88 27.82 38.96
CA CYS A 20 -16.56 26.80 39.73
C CYS A 20 -18.06 27.15 39.78
N SER A 21 -18.91 26.22 39.44
CA SER A 21 -20.29 26.23 39.86
C SER A 21 -20.73 24.84 40.28
N HIS A 22 -20.89 24.66 41.59
CA HIS A 22 -21.56 23.53 42.22
C HIS A 22 -23.06 23.64 41.92
N SER A 23 -23.66 22.58 41.46
CA SER A 23 -25.10 22.36 41.55
C SER A 23 -25.41 20.94 41.89
N LYS A 24 -26.14 20.83 42.98
CA LYS A 24 -26.63 19.62 43.66
C LYS A 24 -27.44 18.71 42.77
N SER A 25 -27.14 17.45 42.88
CA SER A 25 -27.98 16.26 43.00
C SER A 25 -29.50 16.49 42.85
N LEU A 26 -30.04 15.86 41.84
CA LEU A 26 -31.36 15.19 41.88
C LEU A 26 -31.27 14.00 40.92
N GLN A 27 -31.29 12.84 41.51
CA GLN A 27 -31.34 11.56 40.83
C GLN A 27 -32.82 11.23 40.60
N PRO A 28 -33.20 10.91 39.40
CA PRO A 28 -34.32 10.01 39.16
C PRO A 28 -33.79 8.74 38.50
N GLU A 29 -33.97 7.69 39.23
CA GLU A 29 -34.42 6.34 38.88
C GLU A 29 -34.39 5.92 37.41
N LEU A 30 -33.59 4.90 37.19
CA LEU A 30 -33.60 3.85 36.16
C LEU A 30 -34.73 3.96 35.10
N ALA A 31 -34.30 4.38 33.91
CA ALA A 31 -34.79 3.76 32.68
C ALA A 31 -33.58 3.17 31.97
N GLU A 32 -33.52 1.84 31.99
CA GLU A 32 -32.60 1.03 31.19
C GLU A 32 -32.91 1.30 29.70
N VAL A 33 -32.25 2.34 29.19
CA VAL A 33 -32.25 2.59 27.76
C VAL A 33 -31.30 1.55 27.15
N ALA A 34 -31.91 0.54 26.54
CA ALA A 34 -31.22 -0.40 25.68
C ALA A 34 -30.31 0.41 24.72
N SER A 35 -29.01 0.27 24.88
CA SER A 35 -28.04 0.83 23.94
C SER A 35 -28.38 0.29 22.55
N PRO A 36 -28.51 1.17 21.55
CA PRO A 36 -28.64 0.68 20.18
C PRO A 36 -27.45 -0.22 19.86
N PRO A 37 -27.67 -1.31 19.10
CA PRO A 37 -26.57 -2.16 18.68
C PRO A 37 -25.52 -1.27 18.02
N THR A 38 -24.31 -1.29 18.53
CA THR A 38 -23.15 -0.66 17.92
C THR A 38 -23.03 -1.27 16.53
N GLU A 39 -23.45 -0.53 15.51
CA GLU A 39 -23.22 -0.87 14.12
C GLU A 39 -21.70 -0.93 13.96
N THR A 40 -21.15 -2.12 13.95
CA THR A 40 -19.75 -2.37 13.71
C THR A 40 -19.43 -1.72 12.38
N ALA A 41 -18.66 -0.66 12.40
CA ALA A 41 -18.13 -0.03 11.20
C ALA A 41 -17.60 -1.16 10.29
N PRO A 42 -17.82 -1.09 8.96
CA PRO A 42 -17.32 -2.10 8.04
C PRO A 42 -15.83 -2.27 8.32
N GLY A 43 -15.45 -3.44 8.84
CA GLY A 43 -14.06 -3.72 9.18
C GLY A 43 -13.22 -3.45 7.94
N GLU A 44 -12.19 -2.64 8.09
CA GLU A 44 -11.18 -2.41 7.08
C GLU A 44 -10.67 -3.79 6.64
N GLN A 45 -11.09 -4.24 5.45
CA GLN A 45 -10.67 -5.53 4.93
C GLN A 45 -9.17 -5.46 4.73
N HIS A 46 -8.44 -6.11 5.61
CA HIS A 46 -6.98 -6.19 5.49
C HIS A 46 -6.65 -7.04 4.26
N VAL A 47 -6.23 -6.37 3.21
CA VAL A 47 -5.84 -7.03 1.95
C VAL A 47 -4.54 -7.79 2.19
N VAL A 48 -4.56 -9.10 1.96
CA VAL A 48 -3.36 -9.95 2.04
C VAL A 48 -2.94 -10.34 0.63
N LEU A 49 -1.78 -9.83 0.21
CA LEU A 49 -1.18 -10.15 -1.10
C LEU A 49 -0.32 -11.42 -1.07
N ALA A 50 -0.05 -11.99 0.11
CA ALA A 50 0.78 -13.18 0.24
C ALA A 50 0.33 -14.31 -0.68
N GLY A 51 1.29 -14.96 -1.29
CA GLY A 51 1.07 -16.10 -2.17
C GLY A 51 1.83 -16.02 -3.48
N GLU A 52 1.50 -16.95 -4.35
CA GLU A 52 2.08 -17.04 -5.68
C GLU A 52 1.18 -16.37 -6.71
N TRP A 53 1.79 -15.60 -7.59
CA TRP A 53 1.15 -14.83 -8.64
C TRP A 53 1.83 -15.10 -9.98
N GLU A 54 1.05 -15.14 -11.03
CA GLU A 54 1.57 -14.95 -12.37
C GLU A 54 1.72 -13.45 -12.62
N TYR A 55 2.89 -13.07 -13.07
CA TYR A 55 3.24 -11.73 -13.52
C TYR A 55 3.52 -11.77 -15.01
N GLU A 56 2.73 -11.04 -15.79
CA GLU A 56 2.86 -10.96 -17.24
C GLU A 56 3.26 -9.54 -17.66
N ASP A 57 4.38 -9.44 -18.36
CA ASP A 57 4.87 -8.21 -18.97
C ASP A 57 5.31 -8.49 -20.42
N ASN A 58 4.72 -7.78 -21.36
CA ASN A 58 5.00 -7.94 -22.80
C ASN A 58 4.88 -9.39 -23.32
N GLY A 59 3.90 -10.14 -22.82
CA GLY A 59 3.68 -11.55 -23.20
C GLY A 59 4.63 -12.54 -22.55
N ILE A 60 5.47 -12.09 -21.63
CA ILE A 60 6.34 -12.96 -20.84
C ILE A 60 5.70 -13.17 -19.47
N VAL A 61 5.35 -14.42 -19.19
CA VAL A 61 4.76 -14.82 -17.90
C VAL A 61 5.86 -15.32 -16.97
N GLN A 62 5.83 -14.85 -15.75
CA GLN A 62 6.76 -15.21 -14.69
C GLN A 62 6.02 -15.46 -13.38
N THR A 63 6.65 -16.18 -12.48
CA THR A 63 6.15 -16.35 -11.13
C THR A 63 6.66 -15.22 -10.24
N LEU A 64 5.73 -14.56 -9.54
CA LEU A 64 5.98 -13.60 -8.48
C LEU A 64 5.47 -14.18 -7.16
N VAL A 65 6.34 -14.31 -6.18
CA VAL A 65 5.97 -14.82 -4.85
C VAL A 65 6.00 -13.66 -3.86
N LEU A 66 4.85 -13.36 -3.26
CA LEU A 66 4.68 -12.27 -2.30
C LEU A 66 4.52 -12.81 -0.88
N ASN A 67 5.05 -12.07 0.09
CA ASN A 67 4.82 -12.28 1.51
C ASN A 67 3.61 -11.47 2.01
N ASP A 68 3.30 -11.55 3.31
CA ASP A 68 2.16 -10.87 3.95
C ASP A 68 2.21 -9.33 3.83
N GLN A 69 3.39 -8.77 3.63
CA GLN A 69 3.60 -7.34 3.42
C GLN A 69 3.49 -6.92 1.94
N GLY A 70 3.25 -7.88 1.03
CA GLY A 70 3.24 -7.65 -0.41
C GLY A 70 4.63 -7.48 -1.02
N ASN A 71 5.69 -7.81 -0.29
CA ASN A 71 7.06 -7.82 -0.82
C ASN A 71 7.35 -9.19 -1.43
N GLY A 72 8.10 -9.23 -2.53
CA GLY A 72 8.37 -10.50 -3.17
C GLY A 72 9.44 -10.50 -4.22
N ASN A 73 9.65 -11.68 -4.81
CA ASN A 73 10.70 -11.90 -5.80
C ASN A 73 10.10 -12.49 -7.08
N TYR A 74 10.70 -12.15 -8.20
CA TYR A 74 10.47 -12.78 -9.49
C TYR A 74 11.78 -13.18 -10.14
N SER A 75 11.74 -14.20 -11.03
CA SER A 75 12.96 -14.86 -11.53
C SER A 75 13.80 -14.01 -12.49
N TRP A 76 13.12 -13.14 -13.28
CA TRP A 76 13.84 -12.32 -14.26
C TRP A 76 14.81 -11.35 -13.59
N GLN A 77 16.09 -11.44 -13.94
CA GLN A 77 17.15 -10.56 -13.44
C GLN A 77 17.27 -10.49 -11.90
N ASN A 78 16.84 -11.55 -11.20
CA ASN A 78 16.69 -11.55 -9.73
C ASN A 78 15.91 -10.34 -9.24
N GLY A 79 14.74 -10.16 -9.82
CA GLY A 79 13.89 -9.01 -9.54
C GLY A 79 13.18 -9.11 -8.19
N VAL A 80 12.93 -7.95 -7.60
CA VAL A 80 12.28 -7.80 -6.30
C VAL A 80 11.21 -6.73 -6.39
N PHE A 81 10.05 -7.01 -5.78
CA PHE A 81 8.99 -6.04 -5.49
C PHE A 81 9.04 -5.65 -4.02
N MET A 82 8.93 -4.36 -3.75
CA MET A 82 8.84 -3.79 -2.40
C MET A 82 7.62 -2.89 -2.32
N THR A 83 6.64 -3.27 -1.52
CA THR A 83 5.41 -2.51 -1.31
C THR A 83 5.69 -1.25 -0.51
N THR A 84 5.18 -0.14 -1.00
CA THR A 84 5.20 1.15 -0.29
C THR A 84 3.81 1.47 0.27
N SER A 85 2.75 1.12 -0.45
CA SER A 85 1.37 1.37 -0.05
C SER A 85 0.43 0.30 -0.60
N LEU A 86 -0.52 -0.10 0.24
CA LEU A 86 -1.64 -0.94 -0.13
C LEU A 86 -2.89 -0.39 0.56
N SER A 87 -3.81 0.16 -0.22
CA SER A 87 -5.03 0.76 0.31
C SER A 87 -6.19 0.48 -0.65
N GLY A 88 -7.21 -0.22 -0.15
CA GLY A 88 -8.29 -0.71 -0.98
C GLY A 88 -7.73 -1.50 -2.17
N GLN A 89 -8.17 -1.20 -3.38
CA GLN A 89 -7.69 -1.84 -4.60
C GLN A 89 -6.39 -1.24 -5.18
N SER A 90 -5.79 -0.26 -4.51
CA SER A 90 -4.57 0.40 -4.99
C SER A 90 -3.35 -0.17 -4.28
N TRP A 91 -2.43 -0.73 -5.05
CA TRP A 91 -1.14 -1.25 -4.57
C TRP A 91 -0.01 -0.56 -5.33
N SER A 92 0.97 -0.04 -4.59
CA SER A 92 2.12 0.64 -5.19
C SER A 92 3.41 0.34 -4.44
N GLY A 93 4.52 0.53 -5.14
CA GLY A 93 5.82 0.27 -4.56
C GLY A 93 6.97 0.56 -5.50
N SER A 94 8.10 -0.05 -5.18
CA SER A 94 9.30 -0.03 -5.99
C SER A 94 9.69 -1.45 -6.39
N TRP A 95 10.41 -1.54 -7.48
CA TRP A 95 11.03 -2.77 -7.93
C TRP A 95 12.51 -2.52 -8.22
N TYR A 96 13.32 -3.57 -8.11
CA TYR A 96 14.70 -3.53 -8.55
C TYR A 96 15.15 -4.89 -9.09
N GLN A 97 16.10 -4.86 -10.00
CA GLN A 97 16.70 -6.03 -10.64
C GLN A 97 18.20 -6.06 -10.34
N ARG A 98 18.61 -7.08 -9.59
CA ARG A 98 20.00 -7.17 -9.08
C ARG A 98 21.02 -7.46 -10.16
N GLN A 99 20.64 -8.18 -11.22
CA GLN A 99 21.59 -8.63 -12.25
C GLN A 99 21.90 -7.59 -13.31
N ASN A 100 21.01 -6.61 -13.52
CA ASN A 100 21.19 -5.57 -14.54
C ASN A 100 21.16 -4.15 -13.98
N ASP A 101 21.23 -4.01 -12.65
CA ASP A 101 21.30 -2.74 -11.92
C ASP A 101 20.22 -1.72 -12.35
N ARG A 102 18.97 -2.17 -12.39
CA ARG A 102 17.82 -1.34 -12.74
C ARG A 102 16.84 -1.30 -11.60
N GLU A 103 16.21 -0.16 -11.43
CA GLU A 103 15.16 0.02 -10.44
C GLU A 103 14.07 0.97 -10.95
N GLY A 104 12.92 0.86 -10.33
CA GLY A 104 11.79 1.68 -10.69
C GLY A 104 10.66 1.62 -9.68
N ARG A 105 9.53 2.14 -10.11
CA ARG A 105 8.29 2.13 -9.35
C ARG A 105 7.21 1.42 -10.11
N PHE A 106 6.19 1.00 -9.38
CA PHE A 106 5.00 0.40 -9.95
C PHE A 106 3.75 0.90 -9.24
N GLU A 107 2.64 0.82 -9.93
CA GLU A 107 1.29 1.00 -9.41
C GLU A 107 0.40 -0.09 -10.01
N VAL A 108 -0.44 -0.70 -9.20
CA VAL A 108 -1.40 -1.75 -9.58
C VAL A 108 -2.78 -1.37 -9.11
N ARG A 109 -3.77 -1.57 -9.96
CA ARG A 109 -5.18 -1.60 -9.59
C ARG A 109 -5.62 -3.06 -9.51
N LEU A 110 -5.94 -3.49 -8.31
CA LEU A 110 -6.43 -4.84 -8.03
C LEU A 110 -7.93 -4.96 -8.36
N SER A 111 -8.35 -6.15 -8.71
CA SER A 111 -9.77 -6.51 -8.81
C SER A 111 -10.46 -6.44 -7.45
N GLN A 112 -11.78 -6.45 -7.43
CA GLN A 112 -12.56 -6.38 -6.20
C GLN A 112 -12.32 -7.59 -5.27
N ASP A 113 -12.04 -8.75 -5.83
CA ASP A 113 -11.74 -9.99 -5.12
C ASP A 113 -10.24 -10.18 -4.83
N TYR A 114 -9.40 -9.21 -5.20
CA TYR A 114 -7.95 -9.24 -5.05
C TYR A 114 -7.26 -10.45 -5.70
N ALA A 115 -7.88 -11.01 -6.73
CA ALA A 115 -7.34 -12.17 -7.45
C ALA A 115 -6.53 -11.79 -8.70
N GLU A 116 -6.75 -10.60 -9.22
CA GLU A 116 -6.11 -10.08 -10.43
C GLU A 116 -5.76 -8.61 -10.26
N GLY A 117 -4.90 -8.09 -11.13
CA GLY A 117 -4.60 -6.68 -11.18
C GLY A 117 -3.92 -6.26 -12.48
N GLU A 118 -4.15 -5.01 -12.85
CA GLU A 118 -3.45 -4.33 -13.93
C GLU A 118 -2.50 -3.31 -13.34
N GLY A 119 -1.26 -3.31 -13.80
CA GLY A 119 -0.22 -2.45 -13.30
C GLY A 119 0.52 -1.71 -14.39
N ARG A 120 1.18 -0.67 -13.97
CA ARG A 120 2.20 0.04 -14.76
C ARG A 120 3.48 0.13 -13.95
N TRP A 121 4.60 0.10 -14.64
CA TRP A 121 5.89 0.29 -14.04
C TRP A 121 6.70 1.31 -14.85
N TRP A 122 7.66 1.97 -14.21
CA TRP A 122 8.58 2.89 -14.84
C TRP A 122 9.93 2.85 -14.14
N TYR A 123 10.99 3.21 -14.89
CA TYR A 123 12.32 3.32 -14.34
C TYR A 123 12.49 4.55 -13.47
N THR A 124 13.23 4.44 -12.39
CA THR A 124 13.78 5.55 -11.61
C THR A 124 15.29 5.62 -11.73
N ARG A 125 15.93 4.49 -12.08
CA ARG A 125 17.37 4.41 -12.34
C ARG A 125 17.69 3.24 -13.28
N ILE A 126 18.68 3.47 -14.14
CA ILE A 126 19.30 2.45 -15.00
C ILE A 126 20.81 2.63 -14.86
N GLU A 127 21.48 1.69 -14.16
CA GLU A 127 22.89 1.80 -13.84
C GLU A 127 23.23 3.16 -13.18
N MET A 128 24.05 3.99 -13.78
CA MET A 128 24.42 5.32 -13.27
C MET A 128 23.43 6.43 -13.68
N ASP A 129 22.49 6.15 -14.58
CA ASP A 129 21.48 7.13 -15.02
C ASP A 129 20.31 7.21 -14.03
N THR A 130 20.20 8.31 -13.30
CA THR A 130 19.12 8.60 -12.33
C THR A 130 17.93 9.33 -12.95
N GLN A 131 17.97 9.64 -14.24
CA GLN A 131 16.89 10.27 -15.00
C GLN A 131 16.69 9.58 -16.35
N PRO A 132 16.41 8.25 -16.35
CA PRO A 132 16.34 7.50 -17.58
C PRO A 132 15.19 7.98 -18.47
N ARG A 133 15.50 8.13 -19.75
CA ARG A 133 14.50 8.51 -20.77
C ARG A 133 13.63 7.32 -21.21
N GLN A 134 14.01 6.11 -20.84
CA GLN A 134 13.28 4.89 -21.16
C GLN A 134 11.93 4.91 -20.44
N LYS A 135 10.89 4.65 -21.21
CA LYS A 135 9.53 4.54 -20.67
C LYS A 135 9.38 3.20 -19.98
N GLY A 136 8.49 3.16 -19.00
CA GLY A 136 8.06 1.92 -18.40
C GLY A 136 7.13 1.11 -19.31
N GLY A 137 6.43 0.17 -18.71
CA GLY A 137 5.48 -0.71 -19.35
C GLY A 137 4.21 -0.88 -18.53
N VAL A 138 3.34 -1.73 -19.05
CA VAL A 138 2.15 -2.23 -18.38
C VAL A 138 2.33 -3.72 -18.12
N PHE A 139 1.71 -4.20 -17.06
CA PHE A 139 1.76 -5.61 -16.70
C PHE A 139 0.44 -6.05 -16.07
N HIS A 140 0.22 -7.35 -16.10
CA HIS A 140 -0.90 -8.00 -15.45
C HIS A 140 -0.40 -8.94 -14.38
N ILE A 141 -1.16 -9.05 -13.30
CA ILE A 141 -0.93 -10.06 -12.27
C ILE A 141 -2.18 -10.87 -12.03
N ARG A 142 -2.00 -12.17 -11.80
CA ARG A 142 -3.08 -13.08 -11.45
C ARG A 142 -2.61 -14.01 -10.33
N ARG A 143 -3.43 -14.15 -9.29
CA ARG A 143 -3.14 -15.08 -8.17
C ARG A 143 -3.23 -16.51 -8.66
N VAL A 144 -2.21 -17.30 -8.42
CA VAL A 144 -2.21 -18.74 -8.72
C VAL A 144 -3.08 -19.46 -7.69
N ARG A 145 -4.11 -20.16 -8.17
CA ARG A 145 -4.96 -20.99 -7.31
C ARG A 145 -4.37 -22.40 -7.21
N PRO A 146 -4.60 -23.11 -6.11
CA PRO A 146 -4.16 -24.50 -5.98
C PRO A 146 -4.62 -25.41 -7.13
N SER A 147 -5.82 -25.16 -7.67
CA SER A 147 -6.36 -25.87 -8.84
C SER A 147 -5.55 -25.70 -10.11
N ASP A 148 -4.94 -24.53 -10.30
CA ASP A 148 -4.20 -24.19 -11.53
C ASP A 148 -2.89 -24.99 -11.63
N ARG A 149 -2.31 -25.36 -10.49
CA ARG A 149 -1.07 -26.17 -10.41
C ARG A 149 -1.29 -27.61 -10.91
N LEU A 150 -2.48 -28.15 -10.76
CA LEU A 150 -2.78 -29.52 -11.19
C LEU A 150 -2.94 -29.65 -12.71
N SER A 151 -3.32 -28.59 -13.39
CA SER A 151 -3.49 -28.59 -14.86
C SER A 151 -2.15 -28.53 -15.63
N HIS A 152 -1.08 -28.05 -15.01
CA HIS A 152 0.26 -28.00 -15.62
C HIS A 152 1.16 -29.18 -15.26
N ALA A 153 0.68 -30.11 -14.43
CA ALA A 153 1.44 -31.28 -13.98
C ALA A 153 1.10 -32.59 -14.78
N SER A 154 0.40 -32.48 -15.92
CA SER A 154 0.20 -33.65 -16.79
C SER A 154 1.42 -33.86 -17.67
N PRO A 155 1.97 -35.09 -17.71
CA PRO A 155 3.18 -35.46 -18.45
C PRO A 155 2.98 -35.40 -19.96
#